data_5a559c03196fb0af78d66451b5b7bc71
#
_entry.id   5a559c03196fb0af78d66451b5b7bc71
#
_cell.length_a   1.000
_cell.length_b   1.000
_cell.length_c   1.000
_cell.angle_alpha   90.00
_cell.angle_beta   90.00
_cell.angle_gamma   90.00
#
_symmetry.space_group_name_H-M   'P 1'
#
loop_
_entity.id
_entity.type
_entity.pdbx_description
1 polymer ?
#
loop_
_entity_poly.entity_id
_entity_poly.type
_entity_poly.pdbx_seq_one_letter_code
_entity_poly.pdbx_strand_id
1 'polypeptide(L)'
;MNQVDVLIVGGGPAGLTAVIYLTRYHRRVVVVDDGNSRAKWIPRSHNHAAFPDGINGEDLLRRMREQAELYGATIVEAHIDTLEGRADAFHARAGDLAISARAILLSTGVENRRPAIDGETHRDALNRGLLRYCPVCDGYEATGQAIGVLGADANGVAEALFLRTYSDRITLLAAKVI
;
A
#
# COMPACT_ATOMS: atom_id res chain seq x y z
N MET A 1 8.91 -27.13 -1.76
CA MET A 1 8.08 -26.74 -2.94
C MET A 1 8.96 -26.70 -4.18
N ASN A 2 8.39 -27.00 -5.37
CA ASN A 2 9.13 -26.77 -6.61
C ASN A 2 9.38 -25.24 -6.77
N GLN A 3 10.52 -24.88 -7.36
CA GLN A 3 10.88 -23.50 -7.64
C GLN A 3 9.76 -22.79 -8.41
N VAL A 4 9.34 -21.60 -7.97
CA VAL A 4 8.37 -20.76 -8.67
C VAL A 4 9.08 -19.80 -9.64
N ASP A 5 8.35 -19.29 -10.61
CA ASP A 5 8.94 -18.32 -11.54
C ASP A 5 9.16 -16.97 -10.85
N VAL A 6 8.17 -16.53 -10.05
CA VAL A 6 8.25 -15.26 -9.32
C VAL A 6 7.72 -15.41 -7.91
N LEU A 7 8.45 -14.92 -6.93
CA LEU A 7 7.95 -14.62 -5.58
C LEU A 7 7.65 -13.12 -5.49
N ILE A 8 6.44 -12.80 -5.07
CA ILE A 8 6.03 -11.42 -4.77
C ILE A 8 5.96 -11.26 -3.25
N VAL A 9 6.67 -10.29 -2.71
CA VAL A 9 6.63 -9.93 -1.28
C VAL A 9 5.75 -8.71 -1.10
N GLY A 10 4.59 -8.89 -0.47
CA GLY A 10 3.56 -7.90 -0.22
C GLY A 10 2.36 -8.02 -1.18
N GLY A 11 1.18 -8.20 -0.58
CA GLY A 11 -0.12 -8.34 -1.25
C GLY A 11 -0.94 -7.04 -1.27
N GLY A 12 -0.28 -5.89 -1.29
CA GLY A 12 -0.93 -4.61 -1.55
C GLY A 12 -1.29 -4.44 -3.03
N PRO A 13 -1.86 -3.27 -3.44
CA PRO A 13 -2.29 -3.04 -4.81
C PRO A 13 -1.20 -3.30 -5.86
N ALA A 14 0.05 -2.97 -5.57
CA ALA A 14 1.17 -3.21 -6.48
C ALA A 14 1.43 -4.72 -6.70
N GLY A 15 1.53 -5.49 -5.62
CA GLY A 15 1.77 -6.94 -5.69
C GLY A 15 0.61 -7.69 -6.31
N LEU A 16 -0.63 -7.33 -5.94
CA LEU A 16 -1.84 -7.93 -6.52
C LEU A 16 -1.99 -7.59 -8.01
N THR A 17 -1.66 -6.37 -8.43
CA THR A 17 -1.62 -6.05 -9.86
C THR A 17 -0.61 -6.92 -10.59
N ALA A 18 0.61 -7.02 -10.05
CA ALA A 18 1.68 -7.80 -10.68
C ALA A 18 1.31 -9.28 -10.80
N VAL A 19 0.78 -9.90 -9.73
CA VAL A 19 0.41 -11.32 -9.79
C VAL A 19 -0.71 -11.59 -10.79
N ILE A 20 -1.71 -10.72 -10.92
CA ILE A 20 -2.77 -10.84 -11.92
C ILE A 20 -2.16 -10.93 -13.33
N TYR A 21 -1.24 -10.05 -13.68
CA TYR A 21 -0.58 -10.09 -14.99
C TYR A 21 0.29 -11.33 -15.17
N LEU A 22 1.13 -11.65 -14.19
CA LEU A 22 2.06 -12.77 -14.27
C LEU A 22 1.34 -14.12 -14.40
N THR A 23 0.27 -14.36 -13.63
CA THR A 23 -0.53 -15.59 -13.74
C THR A 23 -1.25 -15.68 -15.08
N ARG A 24 -1.75 -14.57 -15.62
CA ARG A 24 -2.32 -14.52 -16.99
C ARG A 24 -1.27 -14.81 -18.07
N TYR A 25 0.01 -14.59 -17.79
CA TYR A 25 1.13 -15.03 -18.62
C TYR A 25 1.58 -16.47 -18.32
N HIS A 26 0.79 -17.25 -17.57
CA HIS A 26 1.04 -18.62 -17.19
C HIS A 26 2.35 -18.79 -16.38
N ARG A 27 2.73 -17.79 -15.60
CA ARG A 27 3.85 -17.89 -14.67
C ARG A 27 3.37 -18.50 -13.35
N ARG A 28 4.21 -19.35 -12.75
CA ARG A 28 3.97 -19.87 -11.41
C ARG A 28 4.40 -18.80 -10.41
N VAL A 29 3.43 -18.20 -9.72
CA VAL A 29 3.66 -17.09 -8.81
C VAL A 29 3.15 -17.41 -7.43
N VAL A 30 3.95 -17.07 -6.42
CA VAL A 30 3.52 -17.06 -5.02
C VAL A 30 3.61 -15.62 -4.52
N VAL A 31 2.56 -15.14 -3.90
CA VAL A 31 2.53 -13.89 -3.14
C VAL A 31 2.62 -14.25 -1.66
N VAL A 32 3.55 -13.65 -0.93
CA VAL A 32 3.58 -13.70 0.53
C VAL A 32 3.21 -12.32 1.06
N ASP A 33 2.16 -12.27 1.87
CA ASP A 33 1.56 -11.04 2.37
C ASP A 33 1.26 -11.16 3.86
N ASP A 34 1.76 -10.25 4.68
CA ASP A 34 1.51 -10.23 6.13
C ASP A 34 0.15 -9.60 6.51
N GLY A 35 -0.63 -9.21 5.51
CA GLY A 35 -1.94 -8.63 5.72
C GLY A 35 -1.95 -7.16 6.16
N ASN A 36 -0.80 -6.49 6.25
CA ASN A 36 -0.67 -5.12 6.76
C ASN A 36 -0.65 -4.03 5.68
N SER A 37 -1.27 -4.28 4.53
CA SER A 37 -1.32 -3.29 3.46
C SER A 37 -1.87 -1.95 3.95
N ARG A 38 -1.12 -0.87 3.70
CA ARG A 38 -1.55 0.51 3.93
C ARG A 38 -2.89 0.84 3.25
N ALA A 39 -3.20 0.18 2.13
CA ALA A 39 -4.46 0.40 1.41
C ALA A 39 -5.70 0.10 2.27
N LYS A 40 -5.62 -0.78 3.28
CA LYS A 40 -6.72 -1.06 4.23
C LYS A 40 -7.20 0.19 4.99
N TRP A 41 -6.32 1.19 5.12
CA TRP A 41 -6.60 2.41 5.87
C TRP A 41 -7.27 3.49 5.03
N ILE A 42 -7.52 3.24 3.75
CA ILE A 42 -8.18 4.17 2.85
C ILE A 42 -9.69 4.04 3.03
N PRO A 43 -10.38 5.03 3.63
CA PRO A 43 -11.82 4.97 3.82
C PRO A 43 -12.56 4.93 2.48
N ARG A 44 -12.11 5.75 1.53
CA ARG A 44 -12.61 5.80 0.17
C ARG A 44 -11.57 6.47 -0.74
N SER A 45 -11.25 5.83 -1.86
CA SER A 45 -10.39 6.39 -2.91
C SER A 45 -11.24 6.70 -4.13
N HIS A 46 -11.11 7.92 -4.68
CA HIS A 46 -11.79 8.35 -5.90
C HIS A 46 -10.83 8.44 -7.10
N ASN A 47 -9.53 8.25 -6.87
CA ASN A 47 -8.53 8.31 -7.93
C ASN A 47 -8.22 6.95 -8.57
N HIS A 48 -8.94 5.89 -8.19
CA HIS A 48 -8.81 4.59 -8.84
C HIS A 48 -9.77 4.50 -10.04
N ALA A 49 -9.21 4.35 -11.24
CA ALA A 49 -10.01 4.23 -12.46
C ALA A 49 -11.05 3.11 -12.35
N ALA A 50 -12.20 3.26 -13.02
CA ALA A 50 -13.36 2.38 -13.00
C ALA A 50 -14.22 2.40 -11.72
N PHE A 51 -13.90 3.27 -10.74
CA PHE A 51 -14.73 3.44 -9.54
C PHE A 51 -15.15 4.93 -9.40
N PRO A 52 -16.13 5.41 -10.18
CA PRO A 52 -16.54 6.82 -10.17
C PRO A 52 -17.09 7.27 -8.81
N ASP A 53 -17.74 6.36 -8.08
CA ASP A 53 -18.26 6.63 -6.74
C ASP A 53 -17.22 6.36 -5.64
N GLY A 54 -15.99 6.07 -6.03
CA GLY A 54 -14.91 5.67 -5.15
C GLY A 54 -15.05 4.23 -4.65
N ILE A 55 -13.97 3.73 -4.06
CA ILE A 55 -13.90 2.40 -3.44
C ILE A 55 -13.11 2.49 -2.13
N ASN A 56 -13.54 1.79 -1.08
CA ASN A 56 -12.72 1.67 0.11
C ASN A 56 -11.56 0.69 -0.10
N GLY A 57 -10.52 0.84 0.70
CA GLY A 57 -9.29 0.09 0.49
C GLY A 57 -9.42 -1.41 0.73
N GLU A 58 -10.25 -1.83 1.68
CA GLU A 58 -10.48 -3.25 1.96
C GLU A 58 -11.21 -3.94 0.80
N ASP A 59 -12.26 -3.31 0.27
CA ASP A 59 -12.99 -3.82 -0.89
C ASP A 59 -12.11 -3.86 -2.15
N LEU A 60 -11.25 -2.85 -2.34
CA LEU A 60 -10.31 -2.85 -3.44
C LEU A 60 -9.35 -4.05 -3.35
N LEU A 61 -8.72 -4.25 -2.20
CA LEU A 61 -7.81 -5.37 -1.98
C LEU A 61 -8.51 -6.73 -2.12
N ARG A 62 -9.72 -6.86 -1.59
CA ARG A 62 -10.51 -8.08 -1.72
C ARG A 62 -10.79 -8.41 -3.20
N ARG A 63 -11.27 -7.44 -3.98
CA ARG A 63 -11.54 -7.63 -5.42
C ARG A 63 -10.28 -7.98 -6.21
N MET A 64 -9.16 -7.33 -5.89
CA MET A 64 -7.89 -7.64 -6.55
C MET A 64 -7.38 -9.04 -6.17
N ARG A 65 -7.55 -9.47 -4.93
CA ARG A 65 -7.21 -10.82 -4.47
C ARG A 65 -8.08 -11.87 -5.18
N GLU A 66 -9.39 -11.69 -5.21
CA GLU A 66 -10.33 -12.56 -5.92
C GLU A 66 -9.94 -12.70 -7.40
N GLN A 67 -9.58 -11.59 -8.05
CA GLN A 67 -9.12 -11.61 -9.44
C GLN A 67 -7.80 -12.36 -9.61
N ALA A 68 -6.86 -12.21 -8.69
CA ALA A 68 -5.59 -12.93 -8.72
C ALA A 68 -5.80 -14.46 -8.58
N GLU A 69 -6.64 -14.87 -7.62
CA GLU A 69 -6.98 -16.26 -7.35
C GLU A 69 -7.72 -16.91 -8.52
N LEU A 70 -8.59 -16.16 -9.22
CA LEU A 70 -9.27 -16.61 -10.43
C LEU A 70 -8.28 -17.09 -11.52
N TYR A 71 -7.10 -16.47 -11.59
CA TYR A 71 -6.04 -16.85 -12.53
C TYR A 71 -5.00 -17.80 -11.92
N GLY A 72 -5.29 -18.39 -10.76
CA GLY A 72 -4.47 -19.42 -10.14
C GLY A 72 -3.28 -18.89 -9.34
N ALA A 73 -3.34 -17.64 -8.86
CA ALA A 73 -2.34 -17.12 -7.93
C ALA A 73 -2.39 -17.88 -6.61
N THR A 74 -1.23 -18.22 -6.06
CA THR A 74 -1.10 -18.70 -4.68
C THR A 74 -0.74 -17.53 -3.78
N ILE A 75 -1.62 -17.20 -2.83
CA ILE A 75 -1.40 -16.12 -1.86
C ILE A 75 -1.29 -16.74 -0.47
N VAL A 76 -0.14 -16.53 0.18
CA VAL A 76 0.18 -17.07 1.50
C VAL A 76 0.22 -15.91 2.48
N GLU A 77 -0.56 -16.02 3.56
CA GLU A 77 -0.53 -15.06 4.65
C GLU A 77 0.65 -15.40 5.58
N ALA A 78 1.73 -14.65 5.46
CA ALA A 78 2.95 -14.81 6.24
C ALA A 78 3.84 -13.56 6.10
N HIS A 79 4.85 -13.45 6.97
CA HIS A 79 5.90 -12.44 6.90
C HIS A 79 7.18 -13.09 6.37
N ILE A 80 7.88 -12.44 5.44
CA ILE A 80 9.19 -12.90 4.97
C ILE A 80 10.26 -12.49 5.98
N ASP A 81 10.89 -13.47 6.61
CA ASP A 81 11.95 -13.26 7.61
C ASP A 81 13.32 -13.07 6.96
N THR A 82 13.61 -13.85 5.93
CA THR A 82 14.88 -13.80 5.21
C THR A 82 14.69 -13.93 3.70
N LEU A 83 15.54 -13.24 2.97
CA LEU A 83 15.59 -13.26 1.52
C LEU A 83 17.04 -13.24 1.07
N GLU A 84 17.46 -14.25 0.35
CA GLU A 84 18.83 -14.45 -0.09
C GLU A 84 18.89 -14.90 -1.55
N GLY A 85 20.05 -14.74 -2.17
CA GLY A 85 20.31 -15.30 -3.49
C GLY A 85 20.58 -14.26 -4.57
N ARG A 86 20.42 -14.72 -5.80
CA ARG A 86 20.64 -13.96 -7.04
C ARG A 86 19.66 -14.41 -8.11
N ALA A 87 19.66 -13.73 -9.24
CA ALA A 87 18.80 -14.08 -10.38
C ALA A 87 18.83 -15.59 -10.66
N ASP A 88 17.64 -16.13 -10.90
CA ASP A 88 17.33 -17.56 -11.10
C ASP A 88 17.54 -18.47 -9.87
N ALA A 89 18.00 -17.95 -8.73
CA ALA A 89 18.31 -18.74 -7.53
C ALA A 89 18.06 -17.95 -6.24
N PHE A 90 16.85 -17.42 -6.05
CA PHE A 90 16.44 -16.77 -4.83
C PHE A 90 15.81 -17.78 -3.86
N HIS A 91 16.07 -17.59 -2.57
CA HIS A 91 15.51 -18.35 -1.46
C HIS A 91 14.92 -17.38 -0.44
N ALA A 92 13.68 -17.61 -0.08
CA ALA A 92 12.98 -16.85 0.95
C ALA A 92 12.45 -17.78 2.04
N ARG A 93 12.38 -17.29 3.26
CA ARG A 93 11.75 -17.98 4.40
C ARG A 93 10.69 -17.12 5.04
N ALA A 94 9.62 -17.76 5.46
CA ALA A 94 8.51 -17.20 6.23
C ALA A 94 8.14 -18.22 7.30
N GLY A 95 8.74 -18.11 8.51
CA GLY A 95 8.68 -19.17 9.52
C GLY A 95 9.22 -20.50 8.97
N ASP A 96 8.39 -21.53 9.01
CA ASP A 96 8.74 -22.87 8.50
C ASP A 96 8.60 -22.99 6.97
N LEU A 97 7.97 -22.03 6.32
CA LEU A 97 7.80 -22.01 4.87
C LEU A 97 9.09 -21.58 4.17
N ALA A 98 9.61 -22.43 3.28
CA ALA A 98 10.74 -22.11 2.42
C ALA A 98 10.27 -22.04 0.96
N ILE A 99 10.61 -20.96 0.27
CA ILE A 99 10.23 -20.70 -1.12
C ILE A 99 11.49 -20.46 -1.94
N SER A 100 11.60 -21.17 -3.06
CA SER A 100 12.63 -20.92 -4.06
C SER A 100 12.01 -20.25 -5.29
N ALA A 101 12.62 -19.19 -5.81
CA ALA A 101 12.11 -18.44 -6.94
C ALA A 101 13.22 -18.06 -7.93
N ARG A 102 12.86 -17.91 -9.20
CA ARG A 102 13.78 -17.41 -10.24
C ARG A 102 13.91 -15.89 -10.18
N ALA A 103 12.82 -15.21 -9.85
CA ALA A 103 12.78 -13.75 -9.70
C ALA A 103 11.98 -13.36 -8.45
N ILE A 104 12.25 -12.17 -7.94
CA ILE A 104 11.52 -11.57 -6.83
C ILE A 104 11.00 -10.20 -7.22
N LEU A 105 9.77 -9.93 -6.83
CA LEU A 105 9.18 -8.59 -6.84
C LEU A 105 8.95 -8.13 -5.40
N LEU A 106 9.66 -7.09 -5.00
CA LEU A 106 9.44 -6.43 -3.72
C LEU A 106 8.32 -5.38 -3.88
N SER A 107 7.17 -5.64 -3.30
CA SER A 107 6.01 -4.75 -3.27
C SER A 107 5.57 -4.47 -1.82
N THR A 108 6.56 -4.33 -0.95
CA THR A 108 6.41 -4.20 0.51
C THR A 108 5.74 -2.90 0.95
N GLY A 109 5.58 -1.94 0.04
CA GLY A 109 4.89 -0.69 0.32
C GLY A 109 5.66 0.24 1.24
N VAL A 110 4.91 1.02 2.01
CA VAL A 110 5.44 1.99 2.98
C VAL A 110 4.62 1.93 4.27
N GLU A 111 5.26 2.24 5.36
CA GLU A 111 4.62 2.46 6.66
C GLU A 111 4.46 3.96 6.92
N ASN A 112 3.26 4.40 7.29
CA ASN A 112 3.01 5.80 7.59
C ASN A 112 3.53 6.12 9.00
N ARG A 113 4.31 7.18 9.12
CA ARG A 113 4.57 7.80 10.41
C ARG A 113 3.29 8.41 10.95
N ARG A 114 2.94 8.10 12.19
CA ARG A 114 1.70 8.56 12.81
C ARG A 114 1.93 9.82 13.63
N PRO A 115 0.95 10.75 13.67
CA PRO A 115 0.97 11.81 14.67
C PRO A 115 0.85 11.21 16.08
N ALA A 116 1.36 11.92 17.08
CA ALA A 116 1.31 11.51 18.50
C ALA A 116 -0.09 11.71 19.10
N ILE A 117 -1.06 10.96 18.58
CA ILE A 117 -2.45 10.88 19.08
C ILE A 117 -2.82 9.43 19.40
N ASP A 118 -3.78 9.23 20.30
CA ASP A 118 -4.22 7.88 20.64
C ASP A 118 -4.86 7.16 19.44
N GLY A 119 -4.89 5.82 19.50
CA GLY A 119 -5.30 4.99 18.36
C GLY A 119 -6.80 5.10 18.02
N GLU A 120 -7.65 5.48 18.96
CA GLU A 120 -9.09 5.66 18.71
C GLU A 120 -9.34 6.97 17.97
N THR A 121 -8.80 8.07 18.48
CA THR A 121 -8.82 9.38 17.80
C THR A 121 -8.23 9.32 16.41
N HIS A 122 -7.12 8.57 16.24
CA HIS A 122 -6.50 8.38 14.94
C HIS A 122 -7.44 7.68 13.95
N ARG A 123 -8.08 6.57 14.35
CA ARG A 123 -9.02 5.85 13.49
C ARG A 123 -10.25 6.68 13.15
N ASP A 124 -10.83 7.39 14.14
CA ASP A 124 -11.97 8.29 13.90
C ASP A 124 -11.60 9.39 12.90
N ALA A 125 -10.44 10.02 13.06
CA ALA A 125 -9.97 11.07 12.16
C ALA A 125 -9.76 10.54 10.73
N LEU A 126 -9.23 9.33 10.55
CA LEU A 126 -9.12 8.68 9.24
C LEU A 126 -10.49 8.44 8.61
N ASN A 127 -11.41 7.80 9.36
CA ASN A 127 -12.75 7.46 8.87
C ASN A 127 -13.56 8.68 8.46
N ARG A 128 -13.40 9.79 9.17
CA ARG A 128 -14.04 11.07 8.88
C ARG A 128 -13.31 11.89 7.81
N GLY A 129 -12.17 11.41 7.32
CA GLY A 129 -11.36 12.12 6.33
C GLY A 129 -10.66 13.37 6.86
N LEU A 130 -10.56 13.53 8.18
CA LEU A 130 -9.85 14.63 8.84
C LEU A 130 -8.35 14.43 8.89
N LEU A 131 -7.89 13.19 8.80
CA LEU A 131 -6.49 12.81 8.71
C LEU A 131 -6.25 12.03 7.43
N ARG A 132 -5.21 12.41 6.70
CA ARG A 132 -4.83 11.80 5.42
C ARG A 132 -3.33 11.65 5.35
N TYR A 133 -2.85 10.65 4.61
CA TYR A 133 -1.42 10.35 4.50
C TYR A 133 -0.86 10.47 3.08
N CYS A 134 -1.68 10.81 2.12
CA CYS A 134 -1.24 10.86 0.73
C CYS A 134 -1.86 12.08 0.03
N PRO A 135 -1.13 13.20 -0.07
CA PRO A 135 -1.66 14.41 -0.70
C PRO A 135 -2.02 14.20 -2.18
N VAL A 136 -1.30 13.31 -2.88
CA VAL A 136 -1.60 12.97 -4.27
C VAL A 136 -2.90 12.15 -4.39
N CYS A 137 -3.22 11.34 -3.36
CA CYS A 137 -4.40 10.50 -3.38
C CYS A 137 -5.68 11.28 -3.04
N ASP A 138 -5.59 12.19 -2.07
CA ASP A 138 -6.73 12.78 -1.36
C ASP A 138 -6.77 14.32 -1.41
N GLY A 139 -5.83 14.95 -2.10
CA GLY A 139 -5.77 16.42 -2.16
C GLY A 139 -6.99 17.04 -2.82
N TYR A 140 -7.58 16.37 -3.80
CA TYR A 140 -8.77 16.84 -4.50
C TYR A 140 -9.97 17.01 -3.55
N GLU A 141 -10.17 16.07 -2.64
CA GLU A 141 -11.26 16.07 -1.66
C GLU A 141 -11.13 17.21 -0.63
N ALA A 142 -9.93 17.78 -0.50
CA ALA A 142 -9.66 18.94 0.36
C ALA A 142 -9.74 20.30 -0.37
N THR A 143 -10.24 20.31 -1.61
CA THR A 143 -10.33 21.53 -2.42
C THR A 143 -11.10 22.65 -1.69
N GLY A 144 -10.48 23.84 -1.57
CA GLY A 144 -11.05 25.01 -0.91
C GLY A 144 -11.16 24.91 0.62
N GLN A 145 -10.69 23.83 1.23
CA GLN A 145 -10.73 23.66 2.70
C GLN A 145 -9.45 24.22 3.36
N ALA A 146 -9.51 24.45 4.67
CA ALA A 146 -8.31 24.73 5.47
C ALA A 146 -7.54 23.42 5.69
N ILE A 147 -6.28 23.38 5.26
CA ILE A 147 -5.45 22.17 5.32
C ILE A 147 -4.27 22.42 6.25
N GLY A 148 -4.12 21.54 7.24
CA GLY A 148 -2.93 21.45 8.07
C GLY A 148 -1.99 20.37 7.53
N VAL A 149 -0.73 20.71 7.27
CA VAL A 149 0.31 19.76 6.90
C VAL A 149 1.19 19.54 8.10
N LEU A 150 1.21 18.32 8.61
CA LEU A 150 2.06 17.93 9.73
C LEU A 150 3.42 17.43 9.21
N GLY A 151 4.44 18.25 9.32
CA GLY A 151 5.79 17.92 8.86
C GLY A 151 6.80 18.98 9.30
N ALA A 152 8.03 18.55 9.58
CA ALA A 152 9.09 19.42 10.11
C ALA A 152 10.32 19.48 9.19
N ASP A 153 10.28 18.86 8.04
CA ASP A 153 11.40 18.73 7.10
C ASP A 153 11.06 19.25 5.70
N ALA A 154 11.98 19.11 4.78
CA ALA A 154 11.80 19.52 3.38
C ALA A 154 10.61 18.82 2.70
N ASN A 155 10.27 17.59 3.11
CA ASN A 155 9.14 16.85 2.57
C ASN A 155 7.82 17.51 3.00
N GLY A 156 7.68 17.90 4.27
CA GLY A 156 6.51 18.63 4.75
C GLY A 156 6.30 19.96 4.02
N VAL A 157 7.38 20.67 3.73
CA VAL A 157 7.31 21.89 2.90
C VAL A 157 6.87 21.58 1.48
N ALA A 158 7.43 20.54 0.86
CA ALA A 158 7.07 20.14 -0.51
C ALA A 158 5.60 19.71 -0.60
N GLU A 159 5.09 18.96 0.38
CA GLU A 159 3.67 18.57 0.47
C GLU A 159 2.76 19.78 0.66
N ALA A 160 3.13 20.74 1.52
CA ALA A 160 2.38 21.99 1.72
C ALA A 160 2.31 22.79 0.43
N LEU A 161 3.42 22.91 -0.31
CA LEU A 161 3.46 23.58 -1.61
C LEU A 161 2.60 22.87 -2.66
N PHE A 162 2.64 21.55 -2.71
CA PHE A 162 1.81 20.75 -3.61
C PHE A 162 0.32 20.94 -3.34
N LEU A 163 -0.09 20.95 -2.07
CA LEU A 163 -1.49 21.12 -1.67
C LEU A 163 -2.06 22.52 -1.98
N ARG A 164 -1.22 23.51 -2.26
CA ARG A 164 -1.67 24.80 -2.79
C ARG A 164 -2.37 24.71 -4.15
N THR A 165 -2.22 23.59 -4.85
CA THR A 165 -3.01 23.29 -6.06
C THR A 165 -4.51 23.19 -5.75
N TYR A 166 -4.86 22.81 -4.52
CA TYR A 166 -6.24 22.54 -4.12
C TYR A 166 -6.81 23.61 -3.18
N SER A 167 -5.96 24.30 -2.40
CA SER A 167 -6.41 25.34 -1.47
C SER A 167 -5.34 26.41 -1.25
N ASP A 168 -5.79 27.64 -1.03
CA ASP A 168 -4.93 28.76 -0.62
C ASP A 168 -4.75 28.83 0.91
N ARG A 169 -5.53 28.03 1.69
CA ARG A 169 -5.52 28.00 3.15
C ARG A 169 -4.69 26.85 3.70
N ILE A 170 -3.37 26.91 3.47
CA ILE A 170 -2.43 25.87 3.93
C ILE A 170 -1.68 26.36 5.16
N THR A 171 -1.63 25.53 6.19
CA THR A 171 -0.81 25.75 7.39
C THR A 171 0.17 24.60 7.58
N LEU A 172 1.47 24.91 7.55
CA LEU A 172 2.50 23.93 7.88
C LEU A 172 2.69 23.89 9.40
N LEU A 173 2.48 22.74 9.99
CA LEU A 173 2.63 22.45 11.41
C LEU A 173 3.95 21.70 11.63
N ALA A 174 4.95 22.39 12.16
CA ALA A 174 6.24 21.82 12.50
C ALA A 174 6.14 21.01 13.80
N ALA A 175 5.53 19.84 13.71
CA ALA A 175 5.42 18.92 14.84
C ALA A 175 6.38 17.76 14.67
N LYS A 176 6.90 17.26 15.81
CA LYS A 176 7.71 16.05 15.85
C LYS A 176 6.79 14.86 15.55
N VAL A 177 7.03 14.19 14.44
CA VAL A 177 6.38 12.91 14.10
C VAL A 177 7.17 11.80 14.80
N ILE A 178 6.50 10.92 15.48
CA ILE A 178 7.09 9.77 16.17
C ILE A 178 7.17 8.60 15.24
#